data_5cd4871de502e492c805cfac044a7c6d
#
_entry.id   5cd4871de502e492c805cfac044a7c6d
#
_cell.length_a   1.000
_cell.length_b   1.000
_cell.length_c   1.000
_cell.angle_alpha   90.00
_cell.angle_beta   90.00
_cell.angle_gamma   90.00
#
_symmetry.space_group_name_H-M   'P 1'
#
loop_
_entity.id
_entity.type
_entity.pdbx_description
1 polymer ?
#
loop_
_entity_poly.entity_id
_entity_poly.type
_entity_poly.pdbx_seq_one_letter_code
_entity_poly.pdbx_strand_id
1 'polypeptide(L)'
;QDKFKPGQKFAQQPAIPGQAESPGYSYTECGGAATYCIFPNDIIEAGCLWTHEGDSYFESSVAEPMCCVICGYKTNYHVKDRYEHVMGTKAGGSIAILGGCGPMGLGAVSYALAIENKPAKVIVTDIDDAKLARANEVISVEEAKEKGVELIYVNTAKMDDPVDGLKALSVDGKGFDDVFVYVPVRPVAELGNKILGYDGCMNLFAGPTDSEFSADVNLYDCHYNATKILGSTGGSIDDMKEAIDRAARKEIKPAVMITHVGGIDSIVDTTMNLPNIPGGKKLSYLHINMPMTAISDLRSLAKDDPFFNELADICDRHNGLWSAEAEKALLTHYGVE
;
A
#
# COMPACT_ATOMS: atom_id res chain seq x y z
N GLN A 1 32.14 -3.31 -6.19
CA GLN A 1 32.54 -3.22 -4.75
C GLN A 1 32.69 -1.77 -4.28
N ASP A 2 33.13 -0.84 -5.15
CA ASP A 2 33.38 0.55 -4.73
C ASP A 2 32.10 1.37 -4.50
N LYS A 3 30.93 0.87 -4.95
CA LYS A 3 29.64 1.54 -4.84
C LYS A 3 28.94 1.32 -3.49
N PHE A 4 29.23 0.22 -2.79
CA PHE A 4 28.59 -0.19 -1.56
C PHE A 4 29.61 -0.50 -0.46
N LYS A 5 29.26 -0.21 0.80
CA LYS A 5 30.12 -0.39 1.97
C LYS A 5 29.46 -1.31 3.00
N PRO A 6 30.25 -2.09 3.76
CA PRO A 6 29.70 -2.84 4.90
C PRO A 6 28.96 -1.92 5.88
N GLY A 7 27.87 -2.42 6.48
CA GLY A 7 27.05 -1.68 7.43
C GLY A 7 26.00 -0.75 6.81
N GLN A 8 25.96 -0.63 5.48
CA GLN A 8 24.88 0.14 4.82
C GLN A 8 23.59 -0.69 4.76
N LYS A 9 22.45 -0.02 4.94
CA LYS A 9 21.12 -0.59 4.68
C LYS A 9 20.83 -0.51 3.18
N PHE A 10 20.19 -1.56 2.67
CA PHE A 10 19.85 -1.67 1.25
C PHE A 10 18.36 -1.88 1.08
N ALA A 11 17.84 -1.38 -0.05
CA ALA A 11 16.56 -1.75 -0.61
C ALA A 11 16.78 -2.36 -1.98
N GLN A 12 15.91 -3.30 -2.35
CA GLN A 12 15.98 -4.06 -3.59
C GLN A 12 14.65 -3.99 -4.32
N GLN A 13 14.72 -3.70 -5.62
CA GLN A 13 13.60 -3.91 -6.52
C GLN A 13 13.49 -5.41 -6.83
N PRO A 14 12.34 -6.05 -6.55
CA PRO A 14 12.20 -7.50 -6.70
C PRO A 14 12.00 -7.96 -8.15
N ALA A 15 11.91 -7.05 -9.12
CA ALA A 15 11.74 -7.37 -10.54
C ALA A 15 12.68 -6.52 -11.40
N ILE A 16 13.37 -7.17 -12.35
CA ILE A 16 14.19 -6.49 -13.36
C ILE A 16 13.36 -6.36 -14.64
N PRO A 17 13.11 -5.14 -15.15
CA PRO A 17 12.34 -4.96 -16.37
C PRO A 17 12.90 -5.76 -17.55
N GLY A 18 12.03 -6.52 -18.22
CA GLY A 18 12.41 -7.32 -19.38
C GLY A 18 13.07 -8.67 -19.08
N GLN A 19 13.20 -9.05 -17.82
CA GLN A 19 13.70 -10.37 -17.39
C GLN A 19 12.57 -11.24 -16.84
N ALA A 20 12.66 -12.56 -17.11
CA ALA A 20 11.72 -13.53 -16.58
C ALA A 20 11.98 -13.87 -15.12
N GLU A 21 13.24 -13.77 -14.69
CA GLU A 21 13.65 -14.02 -13.31
C GLU A 21 13.59 -12.75 -12.47
N SER A 22 13.16 -12.91 -11.22
CA SER A 22 12.96 -11.81 -10.29
C SER A 22 13.84 -11.97 -9.04
N PRO A 23 14.71 -10.99 -8.72
CA PRO A 23 15.47 -10.99 -7.49
C PRO A 23 14.56 -11.16 -6.26
N GLY A 24 14.98 -12.00 -5.32
CA GLY A 24 14.19 -12.31 -4.13
C GLY A 24 13.18 -13.44 -4.30
N TYR A 25 12.88 -13.86 -5.54
CA TYR A 25 11.92 -14.94 -5.83
C TYR A 25 12.54 -16.10 -6.61
N SER A 26 13.14 -15.85 -7.76
CA SER A 26 13.60 -16.89 -8.68
C SER A 26 15.12 -16.88 -8.96
N TYR A 27 15.84 -15.85 -8.51
CA TYR A 27 17.32 -15.86 -8.57
C TYR A 27 17.88 -16.89 -7.61
N THR A 28 18.83 -17.72 -8.10
CA THR A 28 19.47 -18.78 -7.31
C THR A 28 20.27 -18.22 -6.13
N GLU A 29 20.98 -17.11 -6.34
CA GLU A 29 21.92 -16.54 -5.37
C GLU A 29 21.28 -15.44 -4.49
N CYS A 30 20.09 -14.95 -4.85
CA CYS A 30 19.45 -13.80 -4.21
C CYS A 30 18.00 -14.11 -3.88
N GLY A 31 17.78 -14.91 -2.85
CA GLY A 31 16.46 -15.25 -2.33
C GLY A 31 15.99 -14.28 -1.24
N GLY A 32 14.69 -13.94 -1.22
CA GLY A 32 14.11 -13.07 -0.20
C GLY A 32 13.99 -13.73 1.18
N ALA A 33 13.97 -15.06 1.25
CA ALA A 33 13.88 -15.82 2.49
C ALA A 33 15.23 -16.44 2.88
N ALA A 34 16.27 -15.63 2.94
CA ALA A 34 17.65 -16.04 3.24
C ALA A 34 18.33 -15.06 4.19
N THR A 35 19.12 -15.57 5.13
CA THR A 35 19.93 -14.74 6.04
C THR A 35 21.04 -13.99 5.32
N TYR A 36 21.58 -14.58 4.25
CA TYR A 36 22.61 -14.00 3.39
C TYR A 36 22.29 -14.32 1.94
N CYS A 37 22.59 -13.39 1.05
CA CYS A 37 22.46 -13.58 -0.40
C CYS A 37 23.60 -12.88 -1.15
N ILE A 38 23.78 -13.29 -2.41
CA ILE A 38 24.75 -12.66 -3.31
C ILE A 38 23.94 -11.88 -4.36
N PHE A 39 24.19 -10.58 -4.47
CA PHE A 39 23.62 -9.75 -5.52
C PHE A 39 24.50 -9.82 -6.77
N PRO A 40 24.08 -10.45 -7.86
CA PRO A 40 24.81 -10.48 -9.12
C PRO A 40 24.84 -9.09 -9.78
N ASN A 41 25.79 -8.91 -10.72
CA ASN A 41 26.04 -7.60 -11.32
C ASN A 41 24.87 -7.04 -12.11
N ASP A 42 24.06 -7.88 -12.73
CA ASP A 42 22.89 -7.47 -13.51
C ASP A 42 21.86 -6.73 -12.66
N ILE A 43 21.62 -7.14 -11.40
CA ILE A 43 20.78 -6.42 -10.43
C ILE A 43 21.34 -5.02 -10.16
N ILE A 44 22.67 -4.92 -10.01
CA ILE A 44 23.36 -3.65 -9.70
C ILE A 44 23.36 -2.74 -10.93
N GLU A 45 23.61 -3.29 -12.12
CA GLU A 45 23.64 -2.55 -13.39
C GLU A 45 22.24 -2.07 -13.80
N ALA A 46 21.21 -2.87 -13.52
CA ALA A 46 19.82 -2.47 -13.69
C ALA A 46 19.34 -1.40 -12.71
N GLY A 47 20.17 -1.04 -11.71
CA GLY A 47 19.81 -0.06 -10.67
C GLY A 47 18.80 -0.59 -9.64
N CYS A 48 18.61 -1.92 -9.58
CA CYS A 48 17.65 -2.59 -8.72
C CYS A 48 18.12 -2.76 -7.27
N LEU A 49 19.32 -2.33 -6.94
CA LEU A 49 19.87 -2.32 -5.57
C LEU A 49 20.40 -0.92 -5.25
N TRP A 50 19.97 -0.34 -4.13
CA TRP A 50 20.44 0.96 -3.65
C TRP A 50 20.43 1.05 -2.14
N THR A 51 21.25 1.97 -1.60
CA THR A 51 21.30 2.26 -0.18
C THR A 51 20.19 3.21 0.22
N HIS A 52 19.73 3.11 1.47
CA HIS A 52 18.84 4.09 2.09
C HIS A 52 19.29 4.40 3.52
N GLU A 53 18.93 5.57 4.01
CA GLU A 53 19.34 6.09 5.32
C GLU A 53 18.17 6.11 6.34
N GLY A 54 17.09 5.38 6.07
CA GLY A 54 15.93 5.28 7.00
C GLY A 54 16.31 4.65 8.34
N ASP A 55 15.54 4.98 9.38
CA ASP A 55 15.79 4.50 10.75
C ASP A 55 15.45 3.01 10.94
N SER A 56 14.70 2.41 10.00
CA SER A 56 14.18 1.05 10.11
C SER A 56 14.35 0.25 8.83
N TYR A 57 14.33 -1.08 8.93
CA TYR A 57 14.33 -1.98 7.78
C TYR A 57 12.91 -2.16 7.22
N PHE A 58 11.88 -2.16 8.08
CA PHE A 58 10.51 -2.45 7.64
C PHE A 58 9.97 -1.43 6.64
N GLU A 59 10.34 -0.14 6.77
CA GLU A 59 9.87 0.90 5.86
C GLU A 59 10.32 0.63 4.42
N SER A 60 11.56 0.15 4.23
CA SER A 60 12.05 -0.25 2.90
C SER A 60 11.51 -1.60 2.45
N SER A 61 11.16 -2.50 3.37
CA SER A 61 10.57 -3.80 3.01
C SER A 61 9.17 -3.69 2.40
N VAL A 62 8.43 -2.64 2.71
CA VAL A 62 7.11 -2.34 2.12
C VAL A 62 7.17 -1.27 1.02
N ALA A 63 8.37 -0.89 0.59
CA ALA A 63 8.54 0.10 -0.48
C ALA A 63 7.98 -0.39 -1.83
N GLU A 64 8.09 -1.70 -2.13
CA GLU A 64 7.52 -2.27 -3.35
C GLU A 64 5.99 -2.15 -3.39
N PRO A 65 5.21 -2.59 -2.39
CA PRO A 65 3.78 -2.34 -2.40
C PRO A 65 3.41 -0.84 -2.40
N MET A 66 4.21 0.01 -1.76
CA MET A 66 4.00 1.47 -1.86
C MET A 66 4.29 2.00 -3.26
N CYS A 67 5.33 1.49 -3.95
CA CYS A 67 5.60 1.93 -5.33
C CYS A 67 4.46 1.56 -6.29
N CYS A 68 3.79 0.43 -6.08
CA CYS A 68 2.59 0.08 -6.84
C CYS A 68 1.49 1.13 -6.64
N VAL A 69 1.26 1.58 -5.41
CA VAL A 69 0.32 2.66 -5.10
C VAL A 69 0.70 3.95 -5.82
N ILE A 70 1.97 4.37 -5.70
CA ILE A 70 2.50 5.58 -6.35
C ILE A 70 2.32 5.52 -7.86
N CYS A 71 2.67 4.38 -8.48
CA CYS A 71 2.47 4.15 -9.90
C CYS A 71 0.99 4.28 -10.29
N GLY A 72 0.07 3.70 -9.52
CA GLY A 72 -1.36 3.83 -9.75
C GLY A 72 -1.82 5.28 -9.79
N TYR A 73 -1.38 6.11 -8.84
CA TYR A 73 -1.68 7.54 -8.81
C TYR A 73 -1.09 8.29 -10.01
N LYS A 74 0.14 7.98 -10.40
CA LYS A 74 0.82 8.61 -11.56
C LYS A 74 0.27 8.16 -12.91
N THR A 75 -0.34 6.97 -12.98
CA THR A 75 -0.91 6.41 -14.21
C THR A 75 -2.22 7.10 -14.60
N ASN A 76 -3.00 7.57 -13.64
CA ASN A 76 -4.20 8.35 -13.90
C ASN A 76 -3.85 9.62 -14.71
N TYR A 77 -4.81 10.13 -15.46
CA TYR A 77 -4.62 11.39 -16.17
C TYR A 77 -5.95 12.12 -16.38
N HIS A 78 -5.86 13.43 -16.55
CA HIS A 78 -6.98 14.32 -16.79
C HIS A 78 -6.73 15.20 -17.99
N VAL A 79 -7.81 15.73 -18.58
CA VAL A 79 -7.73 16.67 -19.70
C VAL A 79 -7.70 18.08 -19.15
N LYS A 80 -6.70 18.84 -19.59
CA LYS A 80 -6.58 20.28 -19.40
C LYS A 80 -6.96 20.99 -20.71
N ASP A 81 -6.79 22.28 -20.74
CA ASP A 81 -7.10 23.14 -21.88
C ASP A 81 -6.69 22.52 -23.23
N ARG A 82 -7.60 22.57 -24.23
CA ARG A 82 -7.36 22.08 -25.60
C ARG A 82 -6.94 20.60 -25.70
N TYR A 83 -7.48 19.77 -24.81
CA TYR A 83 -7.19 18.32 -24.77
C TYR A 83 -5.74 17.96 -24.43
N GLU A 84 -5.03 18.84 -23.75
CA GLU A 84 -3.74 18.49 -23.15
C GLU A 84 -3.93 17.49 -22.01
N HIS A 85 -3.21 16.37 -22.04
CA HIS A 85 -3.27 15.35 -21.00
C HIS A 85 -2.28 15.69 -19.88
N VAL A 86 -2.77 15.78 -18.67
CA VAL A 86 -1.98 15.97 -17.45
C VAL A 86 -1.98 14.68 -16.65
N MET A 87 -0.81 14.09 -16.49
CA MET A 87 -0.66 12.83 -15.74
C MET A 87 -0.81 13.08 -14.23
N GLY A 88 -1.28 12.04 -13.56
CA GLY A 88 -1.55 12.03 -12.12
C GLY A 88 -3.01 12.29 -11.78
N THR A 89 -3.34 12.19 -10.50
CA THR A 89 -4.67 12.50 -9.97
C THR A 89 -4.96 13.99 -10.01
N LYS A 90 -6.24 14.35 -10.06
CA LYS A 90 -6.67 15.74 -10.20
C LYS A 90 -6.45 16.53 -8.90
N ALA A 91 -5.64 17.58 -8.99
CA ALA A 91 -5.43 18.52 -7.89
C ALA A 91 -6.74 19.21 -7.47
N GLY A 92 -7.05 19.20 -6.18
CA GLY A 92 -8.29 19.76 -5.62
C GLY A 92 -9.56 18.99 -6.00
N GLY A 93 -9.42 17.84 -6.67
CA GLY A 93 -10.51 16.94 -7.03
C GLY A 93 -10.96 16.02 -5.90
N SER A 94 -11.83 15.08 -6.23
CA SER A 94 -12.31 14.04 -5.33
C SER A 94 -11.80 12.66 -5.74
N ILE A 95 -11.26 11.92 -4.76
CA ILE A 95 -10.79 10.54 -4.93
C ILE A 95 -11.71 9.58 -4.20
N ALA A 96 -12.16 8.51 -4.87
CA ALA A 96 -12.80 7.36 -4.22
C ALA A 96 -11.84 6.17 -4.19
N ILE A 97 -11.67 5.56 -3.01
CA ILE A 97 -10.84 4.37 -2.78
C ILE A 97 -11.78 3.23 -2.37
N LEU A 98 -12.16 2.40 -3.34
CA LEU A 98 -13.15 1.35 -3.17
C LEU A 98 -12.52 0.06 -2.62
N GLY A 99 -13.09 -0.48 -1.53
CA GLY A 99 -12.49 -1.58 -0.78
C GLY A 99 -11.17 -1.14 -0.10
N GLY A 100 -11.11 0.12 0.33
CA GLY A 100 -9.90 0.83 0.71
C GLY A 100 -9.39 0.58 2.13
N CYS A 101 -10.09 -0.21 2.97
CA CYS A 101 -9.64 -0.48 4.33
C CYS A 101 -8.63 -1.64 4.45
N GLY A 102 -8.25 -2.24 3.32
CA GLY A 102 -7.14 -3.20 3.25
C GLY A 102 -5.76 -2.50 3.22
N PRO A 103 -4.66 -3.28 3.30
CA PRO A 103 -3.31 -2.73 3.41
C PRO A 103 -2.92 -1.81 2.25
N MET A 104 -3.27 -2.20 1.02
CA MET A 104 -2.96 -1.40 -0.17
C MET A 104 -3.80 -0.12 -0.22
N GLY A 105 -5.09 -0.20 0.13
CA GLY A 105 -5.98 0.96 0.18
C GLY A 105 -5.56 1.96 1.27
N LEU A 106 -5.16 1.49 2.46
CA LEU A 106 -4.62 2.38 3.51
C LEU A 106 -3.31 3.04 3.08
N GLY A 107 -2.44 2.32 2.36
CA GLY A 107 -1.27 2.90 1.71
C GLY A 107 -1.65 4.00 0.73
N ALA A 108 -2.71 3.80 -0.07
CA ALA A 108 -3.22 4.79 -1.00
C ALA A 108 -3.78 6.03 -0.28
N VAL A 109 -4.52 5.85 0.81
CA VAL A 109 -4.96 6.98 1.66
C VAL A 109 -3.76 7.77 2.17
N SER A 110 -2.77 7.07 2.73
CA SER A 110 -1.56 7.71 3.25
C SER A 110 -0.83 8.51 2.17
N TYR A 111 -0.75 7.98 0.95
CA TYR A 111 -0.12 8.67 -0.19
C TYR A 111 -0.94 9.88 -0.66
N ALA A 112 -2.27 9.76 -0.74
CA ALA A 112 -3.17 10.88 -1.10
C ALA A 112 -2.99 12.11 -0.19
N LEU A 113 -2.68 11.87 1.08
CA LEU A 113 -2.42 12.94 2.06
C LEU A 113 -1.03 13.56 1.95
N ALA A 114 -0.11 12.95 1.19
CA ALA A 114 1.30 13.34 1.09
C ALA A 114 1.66 13.99 -0.24
N ILE A 115 0.92 13.72 -1.30
CA ILE A 115 1.24 14.25 -2.64
C ILE A 115 1.09 15.78 -2.71
N GLU A 116 1.87 16.40 -3.58
CA GLU A 116 1.88 17.86 -3.77
C GLU A 116 0.53 18.36 -4.33
N ASN A 117 0.02 17.66 -5.35
CA ASN A 117 -1.28 17.94 -5.97
C ASN A 117 -2.42 17.27 -5.19
N LYS A 118 -2.62 17.69 -3.93
CA LYS A 118 -3.59 17.07 -3.03
C LYS A 118 -5.01 17.10 -3.58
N PRO A 119 -5.78 16.02 -3.38
CA PRO A 119 -7.23 16.08 -3.57
C PRO A 119 -7.87 16.97 -2.50
N ALA A 120 -9.02 17.55 -2.80
CA ALA A 120 -9.83 18.21 -1.77
C ALA A 120 -10.54 17.19 -0.87
N LYS A 121 -10.97 16.05 -1.47
CA LYS A 121 -11.67 14.99 -0.75
C LYS A 121 -11.13 13.60 -1.09
N VAL A 122 -11.08 12.73 -0.07
CA VAL A 122 -10.82 11.29 -0.22
C VAL A 122 -11.93 10.52 0.48
N ILE A 123 -12.65 9.70 -0.29
CA ILE A 123 -13.70 8.83 0.21
C ILE A 123 -13.21 7.39 0.17
N VAL A 124 -13.15 6.75 1.34
CA VAL A 124 -12.69 5.36 1.50
C VAL A 124 -13.88 4.49 1.80
N THR A 125 -14.09 3.45 1.02
CA THR A 125 -15.24 2.55 1.23
C THR A 125 -14.81 1.15 1.66
N ASP A 126 -15.64 0.56 2.50
CA ASP A 126 -15.63 -0.87 2.82
C ASP A 126 -17.07 -1.28 3.17
N ILE A 127 -17.31 -2.57 3.38
CA ILE A 127 -18.59 -3.11 3.85
C ILE A 127 -18.52 -3.55 5.33
N ASP A 128 -17.36 -3.49 5.93
CA ASP A 128 -17.06 -3.94 7.31
C ASP A 128 -16.78 -2.72 8.21
N ASP A 129 -17.68 -2.50 9.19
CA ASP A 129 -17.54 -1.38 10.13
C ASP A 129 -16.28 -1.47 11.00
N ALA A 130 -15.84 -2.67 11.37
CA ALA A 130 -14.64 -2.84 12.18
C ALA A 130 -13.39 -2.41 11.39
N LYS A 131 -13.34 -2.74 10.10
CA LYS A 131 -12.27 -2.27 9.21
C LYS A 131 -12.28 -0.76 9.01
N LEU A 132 -13.47 -0.16 8.84
CA LEU A 132 -13.62 1.29 8.72
C LEU A 132 -13.19 2.00 10.02
N ALA A 133 -13.60 1.49 11.18
CA ALA A 133 -13.18 2.01 12.48
C ALA A 133 -11.65 1.93 12.62
N ARG A 134 -11.06 0.76 12.33
CA ARG A 134 -9.60 0.58 12.38
C ARG A 134 -8.86 1.50 11.40
N ALA A 135 -9.39 1.68 10.20
CA ALA A 135 -8.82 2.59 9.22
C ALA A 135 -8.76 4.03 9.76
N ASN A 136 -9.83 4.48 10.41
CA ASN A 136 -9.87 5.81 11.04
C ASN A 136 -8.96 5.94 12.28
N GLU A 137 -8.69 4.84 13.01
CA GLU A 137 -7.70 4.86 14.09
C GLU A 137 -6.28 5.08 13.60
N VAL A 138 -5.91 4.47 12.45
CA VAL A 138 -4.53 4.52 11.94
C VAL A 138 -4.26 5.71 11.00
N ILE A 139 -5.29 6.17 10.28
CA ILE A 139 -5.26 7.42 9.49
C ILE A 139 -6.56 8.16 9.79
N SER A 140 -6.52 9.07 10.76
CA SER A 140 -7.73 9.73 11.22
C SER A 140 -8.21 10.84 10.28
N VAL A 141 -9.51 11.13 10.34
CA VAL A 141 -10.09 12.26 9.61
C VAL A 141 -9.52 13.61 10.10
N GLU A 142 -9.14 13.69 11.38
CA GLU A 142 -8.49 14.87 11.96
C GLU A 142 -7.11 15.09 11.36
N GLU A 143 -6.28 14.03 11.28
CA GLU A 143 -4.98 14.10 10.63
C GLU A 143 -5.09 14.53 9.16
N ALA A 144 -6.04 13.97 8.43
CA ALA A 144 -6.28 14.34 7.04
C ALA A 144 -6.66 15.81 6.90
N LYS A 145 -7.52 16.31 7.80
CA LYS A 145 -7.91 17.72 7.85
C LYS A 145 -6.74 18.66 8.14
N GLU A 146 -5.83 18.29 9.04
CA GLU A 146 -4.60 19.04 9.30
C GLU A 146 -3.70 19.12 8.05
N LYS A 147 -3.73 18.09 7.22
CA LYS A 147 -3.03 18.05 5.92
C LYS A 147 -3.81 18.73 4.78
N GLY A 148 -4.98 19.30 5.06
CA GLY A 148 -5.81 20.03 4.11
C GLY A 148 -6.68 19.16 3.21
N VAL A 149 -7.00 17.92 3.61
CA VAL A 149 -7.84 16.97 2.86
C VAL A 149 -9.05 16.58 3.70
N GLU A 150 -10.24 16.60 3.12
CA GLU A 150 -11.43 16.02 3.73
C GLU A 150 -11.46 14.51 3.50
N LEU A 151 -11.23 13.72 4.56
CA LEU A 151 -11.25 12.26 4.52
C LEU A 151 -12.57 11.74 5.08
N ILE A 152 -13.22 10.82 4.37
CA ILE A 152 -14.49 10.22 4.79
C ILE A 152 -14.41 8.70 4.64
N TYR A 153 -14.72 7.97 5.70
CA TYR A 153 -14.85 6.51 5.69
C TYR A 153 -16.33 6.13 5.63
N VAL A 154 -16.70 5.27 4.67
CA VAL A 154 -18.10 4.97 4.35
C VAL A 154 -18.35 3.48 4.23
N ASN A 155 -19.40 3.00 4.92
CA ASN A 155 -19.90 1.64 4.72
C ASN A 155 -20.95 1.62 3.60
N THR A 156 -20.56 1.11 2.43
CA THR A 156 -21.45 1.07 1.25
C THR A 156 -22.57 0.04 1.38
N ALA A 157 -22.44 -0.96 2.25
CA ALA A 157 -23.52 -1.92 2.51
C ALA A 157 -24.70 -1.30 3.27
N LYS A 158 -24.53 -0.10 3.84
CA LYS A 158 -25.57 0.64 4.56
C LYS A 158 -26.22 1.75 3.74
N MET A 159 -25.83 1.90 2.47
CA MET A 159 -26.43 2.86 1.56
C MET A 159 -27.61 2.23 0.81
N ASP A 160 -28.72 2.93 0.74
CA ASP A 160 -29.88 2.50 -0.07
C ASP A 160 -29.52 2.48 -1.57
N ASP A 161 -28.82 3.52 -2.03
CA ASP A 161 -28.23 3.62 -3.36
C ASP A 161 -26.74 4.05 -3.24
N PRO A 162 -25.80 3.09 -3.39
CA PRO A 162 -24.37 3.40 -3.30
C PRO A 162 -23.88 4.33 -4.41
N VAL A 163 -24.51 4.34 -5.60
CA VAL A 163 -24.07 5.21 -6.70
C VAL A 163 -24.38 6.66 -6.38
N ASP A 164 -25.63 6.96 -6.08
CA ASP A 164 -26.06 8.33 -5.78
C ASP A 164 -25.48 8.81 -4.45
N GLY A 165 -25.42 7.93 -3.44
CA GLY A 165 -24.86 8.23 -2.14
C GLY A 165 -23.36 8.60 -2.21
N LEU A 166 -22.55 7.86 -2.99
CA LEU A 166 -21.15 8.17 -3.18
C LEU A 166 -20.95 9.43 -4.03
N LYS A 167 -21.69 9.59 -5.15
CA LYS A 167 -21.60 10.80 -5.97
C LYS A 167 -21.85 12.06 -5.15
N ALA A 168 -22.85 12.05 -4.26
CA ALA A 168 -23.16 13.18 -3.39
C ALA A 168 -22.00 13.58 -2.47
N LEU A 169 -21.06 12.66 -2.18
CA LEU A 169 -19.86 12.93 -1.38
C LEU A 169 -18.72 13.56 -2.19
N SER A 170 -18.75 13.52 -3.52
CA SER A 170 -17.74 14.17 -4.36
C SER A 170 -17.75 15.69 -4.18
N VAL A 171 -16.72 16.38 -4.67
CA VAL A 171 -16.57 17.84 -4.49
C VAL A 171 -17.76 18.62 -5.04
N ASP A 172 -18.26 18.24 -6.20
CA ASP A 172 -19.38 18.94 -6.87
C ASP A 172 -20.70 18.16 -6.83
N GLY A 173 -20.71 16.98 -6.17
CA GLY A 173 -21.88 16.09 -6.10
C GLY A 173 -22.22 15.36 -7.41
N LYS A 174 -21.35 15.41 -8.43
CA LYS A 174 -21.63 14.85 -9.77
C LYS A 174 -20.84 13.59 -10.09
N GLY A 175 -19.88 13.23 -9.24
CA GLY A 175 -19.03 12.07 -9.37
C GLY A 175 -17.57 12.38 -9.12
N PHE A 176 -16.75 11.33 -9.15
CA PHE A 176 -15.36 11.41 -8.75
C PHE A 176 -14.44 11.71 -9.92
N ASP A 177 -13.40 12.49 -9.64
CA ASP A 177 -12.32 12.75 -10.58
C ASP A 177 -11.43 11.51 -10.69
N ASP A 178 -11.14 10.85 -9.57
CA ASP A 178 -10.32 9.64 -9.54
C ASP A 178 -11.00 8.55 -8.71
N VAL A 179 -11.03 7.33 -9.25
CA VAL A 179 -11.57 6.15 -8.57
C VAL A 179 -10.54 5.04 -8.60
N PHE A 180 -10.15 4.54 -7.44
CA PHE A 180 -9.26 3.39 -7.31
C PHE A 180 -10.01 2.18 -6.77
N VAL A 181 -9.90 1.04 -7.45
CA VAL A 181 -10.56 -0.22 -7.05
C VAL A 181 -9.53 -1.16 -6.45
N TYR A 182 -9.58 -1.36 -5.12
CA TYR A 182 -8.59 -2.15 -4.37
C TYR A 182 -9.03 -3.59 -4.06
N VAL A 183 -10.17 -4.01 -4.57
CA VAL A 183 -10.67 -5.38 -4.41
C VAL A 183 -11.07 -5.97 -5.76
N PRO A 184 -10.70 -7.22 -6.11
CA PRO A 184 -11.04 -7.86 -7.37
C PRO A 184 -12.47 -8.42 -7.32
N VAL A 185 -13.45 -7.53 -7.15
CA VAL A 185 -14.87 -7.87 -7.02
C VAL A 185 -15.67 -7.14 -8.10
N ARG A 186 -16.32 -7.88 -8.99
CA ARG A 186 -17.05 -7.33 -10.14
C ARG A 186 -18.02 -6.19 -9.77
N PRO A 187 -18.94 -6.34 -8.82
CA PRO A 187 -19.84 -5.24 -8.42
C PRO A 187 -19.10 -3.97 -7.96
N VAL A 188 -17.91 -4.10 -7.38
CA VAL A 188 -17.13 -2.93 -6.94
C VAL A 188 -16.48 -2.23 -8.13
N ALA A 189 -15.98 -2.97 -9.13
CA ALA A 189 -15.47 -2.40 -10.37
C ALA A 189 -16.59 -1.68 -11.15
N GLU A 190 -17.77 -2.28 -11.24
CA GLU A 190 -18.95 -1.67 -11.87
C GLU A 190 -19.43 -0.42 -11.12
N LEU A 191 -19.42 -0.44 -9.79
CA LEU A 191 -19.69 0.74 -8.96
C LEU A 191 -18.67 1.84 -9.25
N GLY A 192 -17.38 1.49 -9.32
CA GLY A 192 -16.31 2.43 -9.66
C GLY A 192 -16.55 3.16 -10.98
N ASN A 193 -16.98 2.43 -12.02
CA ASN A 193 -17.33 3.05 -13.30
C ASN A 193 -18.56 3.99 -13.20
N LYS A 194 -19.59 3.59 -12.46
CA LYS A 194 -20.85 4.35 -12.33
C LYS A 194 -20.70 5.65 -11.54
N ILE A 195 -19.72 5.75 -10.64
CA ILE A 195 -19.51 6.94 -9.80
C ILE A 195 -18.51 7.95 -10.40
N LEU A 196 -17.94 7.69 -11.57
CA LEU A 196 -17.07 8.64 -12.27
C LEU A 196 -17.83 9.92 -12.62
N GLY A 197 -17.18 11.05 -12.43
CA GLY A 197 -17.61 12.35 -12.94
C GLY A 197 -17.14 12.59 -14.38
N TYR A 198 -17.40 13.78 -14.92
CA TYR A 198 -16.86 14.21 -16.20
C TYR A 198 -15.32 14.23 -16.13
N ASP A 199 -14.64 13.71 -17.16
CA ASP A 199 -13.18 13.56 -17.21
C ASP A 199 -12.63 12.62 -16.10
N GLY A 200 -13.48 11.84 -15.43
CA GLY A 200 -13.10 10.95 -14.35
C GLY A 200 -12.23 9.78 -14.83
N CYS A 201 -11.30 9.36 -13.97
CA CYS A 201 -10.35 8.28 -14.24
C CYS A 201 -10.50 7.15 -13.22
N MET A 202 -10.84 5.94 -13.67
CA MET A 202 -10.89 4.74 -12.83
C MET A 202 -9.64 3.90 -13.04
N ASN A 203 -8.94 3.59 -11.96
CA ASN A 203 -7.81 2.67 -11.94
C ASN A 203 -8.22 1.36 -11.27
N LEU A 204 -8.22 0.28 -12.03
CA LEU A 204 -8.38 -1.08 -11.51
C LEU A 204 -7.04 -1.53 -10.95
N PHE A 205 -6.80 -1.25 -9.67
CA PHE A 205 -5.56 -1.57 -8.97
C PHE A 205 -5.49 -3.03 -8.55
N ALA A 206 -6.62 -3.61 -8.12
CA ALA A 206 -6.68 -4.98 -7.66
C ALA A 206 -6.43 -5.96 -8.80
N GLY A 207 -5.41 -6.82 -8.66
CA GLY A 207 -5.11 -7.90 -9.59
C GLY A 207 -6.04 -9.10 -9.38
N PRO A 208 -7.00 -9.41 -10.27
CA PRO A 208 -7.77 -10.64 -10.19
C PRO A 208 -6.89 -11.85 -10.50
N THR A 209 -7.16 -12.98 -9.85
CA THR A 209 -6.50 -14.26 -10.14
C THR A 209 -7.17 -15.05 -11.26
N ASP A 210 -8.41 -14.71 -11.58
CA ASP A 210 -9.18 -15.29 -12.67
C ASP A 210 -8.94 -14.49 -13.96
N SER A 211 -8.39 -15.13 -14.99
CA SER A 211 -8.12 -14.50 -16.29
C SER A 211 -9.40 -14.06 -17.03
N GLU A 212 -10.56 -14.65 -16.69
CA GLU A 212 -11.87 -14.31 -17.27
C GLU A 212 -12.61 -13.22 -16.46
N PHE A 213 -11.96 -12.63 -15.46
CA PHE A 213 -12.55 -11.55 -14.67
C PHE A 213 -12.96 -10.40 -15.58
N SER A 214 -14.23 -10.06 -15.56
CA SER A 214 -14.84 -9.00 -16.38
C SER A 214 -15.89 -8.23 -15.58
N ALA A 215 -16.15 -6.99 -15.99
CA ALA A 215 -17.16 -6.12 -15.39
C ALA A 215 -17.85 -5.29 -16.48
N ASP A 216 -19.11 -4.93 -16.24
CA ASP A 216 -19.87 -4.07 -17.14
C ASP A 216 -19.43 -2.61 -16.97
N VAL A 217 -19.08 -1.95 -18.08
CA VAL A 217 -18.65 -0.56 -18.09
C VAL A 217 -19.41 0.25 -19.13
N ASN A 218 -19.65 1.52 -18.84
CA ASN A 218 -20.36 2.43 -19.74
C ASN A 218 -19.40 3.05 -20.75
N LEU A 219 -19.33 2.49 -21.95
CA LEU A 219 -18.48 3.01 -23.02
C LEU A 219 -19.01 4.32 -23.64
N TYR A 220 -20.28 4.65 -23.47
CA TYR A 220 -20.81 5.95 -23.85
C TYR A 220 -20.13 7.08 -23.05
N ASP A 221 -19.97 6.89 -21.74
CA ASP A 221 -19.30 7.87 -20.88
C ASP A 221 -17.82 8.00 -21.21
N CYS A 222 -17.16 6.93 -21.64
CA CYS A 222 -15.77 7.01 -22.12
C CYS A 222 -15.65 7.96 -23.32
N HIS A 223 -16.64 7.97 -24.22
CA HIS A 223 -16.61 8.82 -25.42
C HIS A 223 -17.10 10.23 -25.15
N TYR A 224 -18.28 10.39 -24.51
CA TYR A 224 -18.94 11.69 -24.38
C TYR A 224 -18.62 12.43 -23.08
N ASN A 225 -18.29 11.70 -22.02
CA ASN A 225 -17.95 12.29 -20.72
C ASN A 225 -16.47 12.20 -20.42
N ALA A 226 -15.66 11.78 -21.40
CA ALA A 226 -14.20 11.67 -21.31
C ALA A 226 -13.73 10.82 -20.11
N THR A 227 -14.54 9.82 -19.66
CA THR A 227 -14.11 8.93 -18.58
C THR A 227 -13.04 7.95 -19.07
N LYS A 228 -12.16 7.52 -18.17
CA LYS A 228 -11.06 6.60 -18.47
C LYS A 228 -11.13 5.40 -17.55
N ILE A 229 -10.75 4.24 -18.09
CA ILE A 229 -10.60 3.00 -17.35
C ILE A 229 -9.17 2.52 -17.59
N LEU A 230 -8.42 2.43 -16.53
CA LEU A 230 -7.00 2.07 -16.56
C LEU A 230 -6.74 0.89 -15.63
N GLY A 231 -5.59 0.27 -15.80
CA GLY A 231 -5.00 -0.68 -14.86
C GLY A 231 -3.54 -0.33 -14.66
N SER A 232 -3.01 -0.67 -13.49
CA SER A 232 -1.58 -0.54 -13.20
C SER A 232 -1.07 -1.82 -12.55
N THR A 233 0.13 -2.24 -12.94
CA THR A 233 0.82 -3.41 -12.40
C THR A 233 2.24 -3.02 -12.05
N GLY A 234 2.61 -3.17 -10.77
CA GLY A 234 3.94 -2.79 -10.28
C GLY A 234 4.16 -1.29 -10.22
N GLY A 235 5.41 -0.91 -10.21
CA GLY A 235 5.88 0.48 -10.25
C GLY A 235 7.33 0.53 -10.69
N SER A 236 7.82 1.71 -11.03
CA SER A 236 9.20 1.92 -11.44
C SER A 236 10.17 1.92 -10.26
N ILE A 237 11.47 1.82 -10.56
CA ILE A 237 12.54 2.00 -9.56
C ILE A 237 12.43 3.39 -8.90
N ASP A 238 12.06 4.41 -9.68
CA ASP A 238 11.91 5.77 -9.16
C ASP A 238 10.70 5.91 -8.23
N ASP A 239 9.60 5.20 -8.50
CA ASP A 239 8.46 5.13 -7.59
C ASP A 239 8.82 4.44 -6.28
N MET A 240 9.67 3.43 -6.34
CA MET A 240 10.15 2.74 -5.13
C MET A 240 11.09 3.61 -4.30
N LYS A 241 11.99 4.36 -4.95
CA LYS A 241 12.83 5.36 -4.28
C LYS A 241 11.98 6.46 -3.65
N GLU A 242 10.97 6.96 -4.37
CA GLU A 242 10.02 7.94 -3.82
C GLU A 242 9.32 7.40 -2.57
N ALA A 243 8.89 6.13 -2.59
CA ALA A 243 8.25 5.50 -1.42
C ALA A 243 9.17 5.51 -0.19
N ILE A 244 10.45 5.13 -0.38
CA ILE A 244 11.46 5.11 0.70
C ILE A 244 11.76 6.52 1.20
N ASP A 245 11.97 7.48 0.29
CA ASP A 245 12.27 8.86 0.64
C ASP A 245 11.13 9.53 1.40
N ARG A 246 9.87 9.31 0.97
CA ARG A 246 8.70 9.84 1.67
C ARG A 246 8.49 9.18 3.04
N ALA A 247 8.76 7.87 3.15
CA ALA A 247 8.73 7.17 4.44
C ALA A 247 9.80 7.73 5.41
N ALA A 248 11.03 7.91 4.95
CA ALA A 248 12.11 8.48 5.75
C ALA A 248 11.80 9.91 6.24
N ARG A 249 11.11 10.72 5.41
CA ARG A 249 10.63 12.06 5.80
C ARG A 249 9.33 12.05 6.60
N LYS A 250 8.77 10.87 6.92
CA LYS A 250 7.49 10.69 7.64
C LYS A 250 6.29 11.36 6.94
N GLU A 251 6.35 11.51 5.64
CA GLU A 251 5.25 12.04 4.82
C GLU A 251 4.15 11.00 4.61
N ILE A 252 4.56 9.73 4.46
CA ILE A 252 3.66 8.56 4.34
C ILE A 252 3.85 7.60 5.51
N LYS A 253 2.85 6.72 5.73
CA LYS A 253 2.81 5.74 6.82
C LYS A 253 2.82 4.29 6.28
N PRO A 254 3.94 3.75 5.80
CA PRO A 254 3.97 2.39 5.26
C PRO A 254 3.59 1.31 6.29
N ALA A 255 3.76 1.60 7.58
CA ALA A 255 3.36 0.71 8.68
C ALA A 255 1.88 0.28 8.64
N VAL A 256 0.98 1.10 8.06
CA VAL A 256 -0.45 0.76 7.92
C VAL A 256 -0.70 -0.51 7.10
N MET A 257 0.29 -0.92 6.30
CA MET A 257 0.22 -2.15 5.52
C MET A 257 0.57 -3.40 6.30
N ILE A 258 1.30 -3.28 7.43
CA ILE A 258 1.83 -4.41 8.20
C ILE A 258 0.86 -4.78 9.30
N THR A 259 0.51 -6.06 9.38
CA THR A 259 -0.38 -6.58 10.44
C THR A 259 0.23 -7.73 11.24
N HIS A 260 1.29 -8.35 10.73
CA HIS A 260 1.96 -9.46 11.38
C HIS A 260 3.47 -9.30 11.31
N VAL A 261 4.15 -9.82 12.31
CA VAL A 261 5.61 -9.88 12.37
C VAL A 261 6.04 -11.29 12.77
N GLY A 262 7.19 -11.74 12.26
CA GLY A 262 7.74 -13.07 12.57
C GLY A 262 9.20 -13.20 12.16
N GLY A 263 9.77 -14.38 12.39
CA GLY A 263 11.14 -14.74 12.04
C GLY A 263 11.25 -15.62 10.80
N ILE A 264 12.47 -15.96 10.45
CA ILE A 264 12.79 -16.80 9.28
C ILE A 264 12.14 -18.20 9.36
N ASP A 265 12.05 -18.76 10.54
CA ASP A 265 11.48 -20.08 10.81
C ASP A 265 9.97 -20.17 10.49
N SER A 266 9.27 -19.03 10.51
CA SER A 266 7.83 -18.96 10.23
C SER A 266 7.49 -18.75 8.75
N ILE A 267 8.47 -18.48 7.86
CA ILE A 267 8.20 -18.05 6.47
C ILE A 267 7.48 -19.13 5.66
N VAL A 268 7.92 -20.40 5.76
CA VAL A 268 7.36 -21.49 4.96
C VAL A 268 5.88 -21.69 5.31
N ASP A 269 5.58 -21.84 6.60
CA ASP A 269 4.20 -22.05 7.07
C ASP A 269 3.32 -20.86 6.76
N THR A 270 3.83 -19.63 6.92
CA THR A 270 3.12 -18.41 6.57
C THR A 270 2.80 -18.36 5.09
N THR A 271 3.76 -18.69 4.23
CA THR A 271 3.57 -18.66 2.77
C THR A 271 2.54 -19.68 2.32
N MET A 272 2.63 -20.90 2.83
CA MET A 272 1.70 -21.99 2.47
C MET A 272 0.28 -21.75 2.98
N ASN A 273 0.13 -21.04 4.10
CA ASN A 273 -1.17 -20.74 4.70
C ASN A 273 -1.65 -19.30 4.48
N LEU A 274 -0.98 -18.52 3.64
CA LEU A 274 -1.26 -17.11 3.44
C LEU A 274 -2.75 -16.79 3.17
N PRO A 275 -3.50 -17.58 2.37
CA PRO A 275 -4.93 -17.33 2.14
C PRO A 275 -5.79 -17.42 3.41
N ASN A 276 -5.32 -18.16 4.42
CA ASN A 276 -6.02 -18.40 5.69
C ASN A 276 -5.59 -17.45 6.82
N ILE A 277 -4.55 -16.64 6.61
CA ILE A 277 -4.05 -15.66 7.58
C ILE A 277 -4.63 -14.30 7.25
N PRO A 278 -5.64 -13.80 7.99
CA PRO A 278 -6.28 -12.52 7.70
C PRO A 278 -5.32 -11.34 7.86
N GLY A 279 -5.75 -10.17 7.43
CA GLY A 279 -5.02 -8.92 7.60
C GLY A 279 -4.11 -8.55 6.44
N GLY A 280 -3.16 -7.65 6.70
CA GLY A 280 -2.25 -7.06 5.72
C GLY A 280 -0.96 -7.84 5.50
N LYS A 281 0.13 -7.09 5.26
CA LYS A 281 1.46 -7.67 5.00
C LYS A 281 2.02 -8.36 6.22
N LYS A 282 2.77 -9.46 5.98
CA LYS A 282 3.48 -10.25 6.96
C LYS A 282 4.96 -9.92 6.85
N LEU A 283 5.51 -9.28 7.88
CA LEU A 283 6.90 -8.87 7.94
C LEU A 283 7.75 -9.96 8.59
N SER A 284 8.79 -10.43 7.92
CA SER A 284 9.70 -11.45 8.45
C SER A 284 11.10 -10.88 8.63
N TYR A 285 11.65 -11.01 9.82
CA TYR A 285 13.03 -10.68 10.13
C TYR A 285 13.90 -11.92 9.98
N LEU A 286 14.88 -11.87 9.08
CA LEU A 286 15.58 -13.07 8.59
C LEU A 286 16.68 -13.59 9.53
N HIS A 287 17.03 -12.84 10.57
CA HIS A 287 18.05 -13.21 11.55
C HIS A 287 17.48 -13.59 12.92
N ILE A 288 16.15 -13.72 13.04
CA ILE A 288 15.49 -14.14 14.29
C ILE A 288 14.58 -15.33 14.04
N ASN A 289 14.30 -16.08 15.12
CA ASN A 289 13.30 -17.15 15.16
C ASN A 289 12.12 -16.66 15.99
N MET A 290 10.98 -16.51 15.35
CA MET A 290 9.75 -16.04 15.98
C MET A 290 8.54 -16.52 15.15
N PRO A 291 7.49 -17.08 15.76
CA PRO A 291 6.29 -17.44 15.04
C PRO A 291 5.66 -16.20 14.39
N MET A 292 5.07 -16.37 13.18
CA MET A 292 4.32 -15.29 12.54
C MET A 292 3.12 -14.92 13.40
N THR A 293 3.16 -13.74 14.01
CA THR A 293 2.20 -13.30 15.03
C THR A 293 1.55 -11.99 14.62
N ALA A 294 0.23 -11.90 14.74
CA ALA A 294 -0.45 -10.62 14.55
C ALA A 294 0.04 -9.60 15.58
N ILE A 295 0.22 -8.34 15.18
CA ILE A 295 0.66 -7.28 16.10
C ILE A 295 -0.30 -7.16 17.28
N SER A 296 -1.62 -7.33 17.05
CA SER A 296 -2.64 -7.39 18.11
C SER A 296 -2.46 -8.53 19.11
N ASP A 297 -1.77 -9.60 18.73
CA ASP A 297 -1.66 -10.84 19.49
C ASP A 297 -0.26 -11.03 20.12
N LEU A 298 0.64 -10.05 20.00
CA LEU A 298 1.99 -10.13 20.56
C LEU A 298 2.01 -10.50 22.05
N ARG A 299 1.06 -10.00 22.84
CA ARG A 299 0.92 -10.34 24.25
C ARG A 299 0.70 -11.84 24.49
N SER A 300 0.22 -12.60 23.52
CA SER A 300 0.06 -14.04 23.63
C SER A 300 1.39 -14.79 23.79
N LEU A 301 2.48 -14.22 23.25
CA LEU A 301 3.83 -14.75 23.34
C LEU A 301 4.49 -14.46 24.71
N ALA A 302 3.93 -13.55 25.49
CA ALA A 302 4.47 -13.16 26.80
C ALA A 302 4.41 -14.29 27.85
N LYS A 303 3.69 -15.37 27.56
CA LYS A 303 3.69 -16.59 28.38
C LYS A 303 5.07 -17.25 28.40
N ASP A 304 5.76 -17.22 27.28
CA ASP A 304 7.05 -17.88 27.09
C ASP A 304 8.20 -16.86 27.24
N ASP A 305 7.95 -15.60 26.91
CA ASP A 305 8.94 -14.52 26.99
C ASP A 305 8.25 -13.18 27.36
N PRO A 306 8.45 -12.69 28.60
CA PRO A 306 7.83 -11.45 29.10
C PRO A 306 8.11 -10.20 28.23
N PHE A 307 9.19 -10.18 27.42
CA PHE A 307 9.53 -9.11 26.50
C PHE A 307 8.37 -8.75 25.57
N PHE A 308 7.56 -9.72 25.17
CA PHE A 308 6.45 -9.47 24.26
C PHE A 308 5.32 -8.61 24.84
N ASN A 309 5.24 -8.44 26.18
CA ASN A 309 4.37 -7.40 26.76
C ASN A 309 4.91 -6.00 26.47
N GLU A 310 6.22 -5.79 26.66
CA GLU A 310 6.86 -4.52 26.36
C GLU A 310 6.75 -4.17 24.87
N LEU A 311 6.99 -5.14 23.99
CA LEU A 311 6.86 -4.97 22.54
C LEU A 311 5.43 -4.59 22.14
N ALA A 312 4.42 -5.22 22.75
CA ALA A 312 3.03 -4.88 22.53
C ALA A 312 2.70 -3.47 23.04
N ASP A 313 3.23 -3.07 24.23
CA ASP A 313 3.05 -1.71 24.76
C ASP A 313 3.67 -0.65 23.82
N ILE A 314 4.79 -0.97 23.17
CA ILE A 314 5.38 -0.10 22.14
C ILE A 314 4.41 0.05 20.97
N CYS A 315 3.88 -1.06 20.43
CA CYS A 315 2.92 -1.00 19.34
C CYS A 315 1.66 -0.22 19.72
N ASP A 316 1.13 -0.40 20.93
CA ASP A 316 -0.05 0.32 21.41
C ASP A 316 0.18 1.85 21.44
N ARG A 317 1.38 2.32 21.84
CA ARG A 317 1.73 3.75 21.76
C ARG A 317 1.76 4.30 20.33
N HIS A 318 1.90 3.42 19.34
CA HIS A 318 1.85 3.73 17.92
C HIS A 318 0.51 3.33 17.26
N ASN A 319 -0.60 3.39 18.01
CA ASN A 319 -1.94 3.03 17.56
C ASN A 319 -2.05 1.59 17.03
N GLY A 320 -1.30 0.64 17.63
CA GLY A 320 -1.24 -0.75 17.21
C GLY A 320 -0.52 -0.96 15.89
N LEU A 321 0.30 -0.01 15.45
CA LEU A 321 1.14 -0.12 14.26
C LEU A 321 2.56 -0.55 14.62
N TRP A 322 3.21 -1.24 13.69
CA TRP A 322 4.65 -1.46 13.75
C TRP A 322 5.42 -0.15 13.61
N SER A 323 6.56 -0.04 14.27
CA SER A 323 7.35 1.20 14.29
C SER A 323 8.85 0.91 14.33
N ALA A 324 9.68 1.92 14.03
CA ALA A 324 11.12 1.80 14.18
C ALA A 324 11.53 1.51 15.64
N GLU A 325 10.77 2.02 16.63
CA GLU A 325 10.97 1.69 18.05
C GLU A 325 10.70 0.21 18.32
N ALA A 326 9.59 -0.34 17.81
CA ALA A 326 9.25 -1.76 17.95
C ALA A 326 10.25 -2.66 17.24
N GLU A 327 10.67 -2.30 16.02
CA GLU A 327 11.70 -3.03 15.27
C GLU A 327 13.02 -3.06 16.04
N LYS A 328 13.50 -1.92 16.52
CA LYS A 328 14.73 -1.83 17.29
C LYS A 328 14.67 -2.65 18.58
N ALA A 329 13.55 -2.57 19.32
CA ALA A 329 13.36 -3.37 20.53
C ALA A 329 13.42 -4.87 20.23
N LEU A 330 12.73 -5.31 19.16
CA LEU A 330 12.73 -6.71 18.73
C LEU A 330 14.14 -7.17 18.35
N LEU A 331 14.84 -6.45 17.49
CA LEU A 331 16.17 -6.83 17.00
C LEU A 331 17.22 -6.83 18.13
N THR A 332 17.14 -5.86 19.05
CA THR A 332 18.00 -5.81 20.25
C THR A 332 17.74 -7.03 21.17
N HIS A 333 16.48 -7.38 21.39
CA HIS A 333 16.12 -8.55 22.20
C HIS A 333 16.70 -9.85 21.66
N TYR A 334 16.72 -10.02 20.35
CA TYR A 334 17.33 -11.19 19.69
C TYR A 334 18.84 -11.07 19.45
N GLY A 335 19.46 -9.96 19.87
CA GLY A 335 20.92 -9.77 19.73
C GLY A 335 21.37 -9.56 18.28
N VAL A 336 20.50 -9.02 17.42
CA VAL A 336 20.81 -8.73 16.00
C VAL A 336 21.33 -7.31 15.86
N GLU A 337 20.91 -6.38 16.71
CA GLU A 337 21.38 -4.99 16.84
C GLU A 337 21.69 -4.63 18.29
#